data_d9a849566ddcc4d2cbf14bfd6b338a50
#
_entry.id   d9a849566ddcc4d2cbf14bfd6b338a50
#
_cell.length_a   1.000
_cell.length_b   1.000
_cell.length_c   1.000
_cell.angle_alpha   90.00
_cell.angle_beta   90.00
_cell.angle_gamma   90.00
#
_symmetry.space_group_name_H-M   'P 1'
#
loop_
_entity.id
_entity.type
_entity.pdbx_description
1 polymer ?
#
loop_
_entity_poly.entity_id
_entity_poly.type
_entity_poly.pdbx_seq_one_letter_code
_entity_poly.pdbx_strand_id
1 'polypeptide(L)'
;EFEIDYKMGNSPKNTLEVIFCPWFNSCSLNSNEKIKQAQSLIEKYKTAWNVLASQLPESHAMASSLLQPKYRIVDESEEITYGDLDNVYIEYLNLCTQYAGMDKKRWKTLIEHLDRYSIDLQKDFFNKLIKKTQSMCDNDKEYLKTKIRYIVYRHRFYNQSDWAMEEDKLMIYENTISAISFNNPIFDYRYLFIKHNMPLLHPIPYKGDDYRNKNQQLKNQLIDDKINEFIEKDYSIEDLIDILVGDDDYYIGTVLAQYYCKCKYNKEILNLLISKDSQGKQTRSFIETFYRNKVIDLRSVINDLKEMTDNAELIADIFSLQRVN
;
A
#
# COMPACT_ATOMS: atom_id res chain seq x y z
N GLU A 1 -18.64 -22.16 4.80
CA GLU A 1 -17.22 -22.34 4.41
C GLU A 1 -16.39 -22.15 5.66
N PHE A 2 -15.87 -23.25 6.23
CA PHE A 2 -14.97 -23.19 7.38
C PHE A 2 -13.57 -22.96 6.84
N GLU A 3 -13.01 -21.75 6.97
CA GLU A 3 -11.57 -21.52 6.92
C GLU A 3 -10.97 -22.14 8.18
N ILE A 4 -10.62 -23.42 8.10
CA ILE A 4 -9.81 -24.03 9.13
C ILE A 4 -8.38 -23.66 8.80
N ASP A 5 -7.83 -22.72 9.56
CA ASP A 5 -6.42 -22.29 9.49
C ASP A 5 -5.52 -23.39 10.08
N TYR A 6 -5.43 -24.53 9.38
CA TYR A 6 -4.51 -25.59 9.73
C TYR A 6 -3.15 -25.31 9.06
N LYS A 7 -2.16 -24.95 9.84
CA LYS A 7 -0.73 -24.95 9.49
C LYS A 7 -0.18 -26.38 9.22
N MET A 8 -0.99 -27.27 8.67
CA MET A 8 -0.56 -28.62 8.30
C MET A 8 -0.16 -28.66 6.84
N GLY A 9 1.00 -29.23 6.54
CA GLY A 9 1.53 -29.37 5.17
C GLY A 9 0.60 -30.07 4.17
N ASN A 10 -0.41 -30.80 4.62
CA ASN A 10 -1.38 -31.54 3.81
C ASN A 10 -2.77 -30.89 3.80
N SER A 11 -2.87 -29.57 3.91
CA SER A 11 -4.18 -28.89 3.79
C SER A 11 -4.73 -29.00 2.36
N PRO A 12 -6.07 -29.02 2.17
CA PRO A 12 -6.66 -28.98 0.82
C PRO A 12 -6.15 -27.81 -0.03
N LYS A 13 -5.90 -26.67 0.61
CA LYS A 13 -5.31 -25.48 -0.04
C LYS A 13 -3.92 -25.79 -0.61
N ASN A 14 -3.01 -26.33 0.20
CA ASN A 14 -1.65 -26.66 -0.24
C ASN A 14 -1.66 -27.71 -1.36
N THR A 15 -2.59 -28.68 -1.31
CA THR A 15 -2.76 -29.66 -2.37
C THR A 15 -3.18 -28.99 -3.69
N LEU A 16 -4.13 -28.04 -3.64
CA LEU A 16 -4.54 -27.29 -4.83
C LEU A 16 -3.41 -26.41 -5.35
N GLU A 17 -2.65 -25.76 -4.48
CA GLU A 17 -1.49 -24.97 -4.88
C GLU A 17 -0.44 -25.80 -5.63
N VAL A 18 -0.19 -27.05 -5.20
CA VAL A 18 0.71 -27.95 -5.92
C VAL A 18 0.12 -28.42 -7.25
N ILE A 19 -1.18 -28.74 -7.32
CA ILE A 19 -1.87 -29.14 -8.56
C ILE A 19 -1.83 -28.02 -9.61
N PHE A 20 -2.10 -26.79 -9.20
CA PHE A 20 -2.14 -25.61 -10.08
C PHE A 20 -0.77 -24.94 -10.27
N CYS A 21 0.31 -25.51 -9.73
CA CYS A 21 1.67 -24.97 -9.93
C CYS A 21 2.02 -24.94 -11.42
N PRO A 22 2.37 -23.75 -11.99
CA PRO A 22 2.59 -23.62 -13.43
C PRO A 22 3.85 -24.33 -13.92
N TRP A 23 4.92 -24.33 -13.12
CA TRP A 23 6.26 -24.80 -13.48
C TRP A 23 6.56 -26.22 -12.97
N PHE A 24 5.61 -26.83 -12.27
CA PHE A 24 5.80 -28.17 -11.72
C PHE A 24 4.58 -29.07 -12.02
N ASN A 25 4.82 -30.20 -12.67
CA ASN A 25 3.79 -31.19 -12.94
C ASN A 25 3.67 -32.20 -11.78
N SER A 26 2.72 -31.96 -10.90
CA SER A 26 2.38 -32.85 -9.78
C SER A 26 1.25 -33.83 -10.10
N CYS A 27 0.61 -33.67 -11.23
CA CYS A 27 -0.53 -34.45 -11.70
C CYS A 27 -0.50 -34.59 -13.24
N SER A 28 -1.41 -35.41 -13.80
CA SER A 28 -1.51 -35.66 -15.25
C SER A 28 -2.11 -34.51 -16.06
N LEU A 29 -2.43 -33.38 -15.44
CA LEU A 29 -2.97 -32.22 -16.16
C LEU A 29 -1.87 -31.49 -16.92
N ASN A 30 -2.03 -31.31 -18.22
CA ASN A 30 -1.19 -30.41 -19.01
C ASN A 30 -1.56 -28.92 -18.75
N SER A 31 -0.78 -27.99 -19.29
CA SER A 31 -0.94 -26.55 -19.08
C SER A 31 -2.33 -26.04 -19.47
N ASN A 32 -2.88 -26.49 -20.61
CA ASN A 32 -4.22 -26.08 -21.06
C ASN A 32 -5.33 -26.62 -20.16
N GLU A 33 -5.17 -27.85 -19.68
CA GLU A 33 -6.10 -28.47 -18.75
C GLU A 33 -6.06 -27.77 -17.39
N LYS A 34 -4.86 -27.40 -16.87
CA LYS A 34 -4.72 -26.60 -15.65
C LYS A 34 -5.48 -25.27 -15.77
N ILE A 35 -5.36 -24.56 -16.89
CA ILE A 35 -6.10 -23.31 -17.15
C ILE A 35 -7.61 -23.53 -17.11
N LYS A 36 -8.13 -24.55 -17.82
CA LYS A 36 -9.59 -24.86 -17.84
C LYS A 36 -10.10 -25.21 -16.45
N GLN A 37 -9.34 -26.01 -15.69
CA GLN A 37 -9.73 -26.38 -14.32
C GLN A 37 -9.65 -25.18 -13.37
N ALA A 38 -8.64 -24.32 -13.52
CA ALA A 38 -8.50 -23.08 -12.78
C ALA A 38 -9.71 -22.15 -13.00
N GLN A 39 -10.13 -21.99 -14.26
CA GLN A 39 -11.31 -21.22 -14.62
C GLN A 39 -12.57 -21.80 -13.96
N SER A 40 -12.83 -23.09 -14.14
CA SER A 40 -13.98 -23.75 -13.52
C SER A 40 -13.99 -23.65 -11.99
N LEU A 41 -12.81 -23.72 -11.38
CA LEU A 41 -12.66 -23.64 -9.93
C LEU A 41 -12.97 -22.22 -9.40
N ILE A 42 -12.43 -21.17 -10.04
CA ILE A 42 -12.63 -19.79 -9.59
C ILE A 42 -14.06 -19.30 -9.84
N GLU A 43 -14.72 -19.79 -10.91
CA GLU A 43 -16.13 -19.53 -11.19
C GLU A 43 -17.02 -20.07 -10.08
N LYS A 44 -16.70 -21.26 -9.58
CA LYS A 44 -17.51 -21.97 -8.60
C LYS A 44 -17.20 -21.56 -7.14
N TYR A 45 -15.93 -21.28 -6.84
CA TYR A 45 -15.47 -21.04 -5.48
C TYR A 45 -14.64 -19.76 -5.37
N LYS A 46 -15.13 -18.75 -4.68
CA LYS A 46 -14.45 -17.46 -4.48
C LYS A 46 -13.08 -17.60 -3.79
N THR A 47 -12.88 -18.61 -2.96
CA THR A 47 -11.63 -18.92 -2.26
C THR A 47 -10.54 -19.43 -3.19
N ALA A 48 -10.90 -19.98 -4.36
CA ALA A 48 -9.95 -20.40 -5.39
C ALA A 48 -9.06 -19.24 -5.91
N TRP A 49 -9.55 -18.01 -5.80
CA TRP A 49 -8.76 -16.83 -6.12
C TRP A 49 -7.41 -16.83 -5.37
N ASN A 50 -7.41 -17.15 -4.09
CA ASN A 50 -6.19 -17.17 -3.27
C ASN A 50 -5.20 -18.25 -3.72
N VAL A 51 -5.72 -19.40 -4.17
CA VAL A 51 -4.90 -20.49 -4.72
C VAL A 51 -4.22 -20.06 -6.02
N LEU A 52 -4.97 -19.44 -6.94
CA LEU A 52 -4.40 -19.00 -8.21
C LEU A 52 -3.44 -17.81 -8.03
N ALA A 53 -3.77 -16.87 -7.15
CA ALA A 53 -2.92 -15.72 -6.86
C ALA A 53 -1.57 -16.14 -6.25
N SER A 54 -1.53 -17.21 -5.44
CA SER A 54 -0.26 -17.77 -4.92
C SER A 54 0.59 -18.47 -5.98
N GLN A 55 0.04 -18.70 -7.16
CA GLN A 55 0.76 -19.29 -8.30
C GLN A 55 1.28 -18.25 -9.30
N LEU A 56 1.09 -16.96 -9.07
CA LEU A 56 1.67 -15.90 -9.89
C LEU A 56 3.20 -15.90 -9.76
N PRO A 57 3.96 -15.35 -10.73
CA PRO A 57 5.42 -15.44 -10.73
C PRO A 57 6.05 -14.87 -9.45
N GLU A 58 6.90 -15.66 -8.79
CA GLU A 58 7.69 -15.26 -7.62
C GLU A 58 9.16 -15.63 -7.77
N SER A 59 10.08 -14.89 -7.09
CA SER A 59 11.54 -15.12 -7.18
C SER A 59 11.99 -16.32 -6.44
N HIS A 60 11.42 -17.02 -5.67
CA HIS A 60 11.90 -18.17 -4.89
C HIS A 60 10.78 -19.19 -4.61
N ALA A 61 9.92 -19.37 -5.62
CA ALA A 61 8.84 -20.35 -5.52
C ALA A 61 9.42 -21.76 -5.37
N MET A 62 8.91 -22.52 -4.42
CA MET A 62 9.27 -23.91 -4.20
C MET A 62 8.01 -24.77 -4.30
N ALA A 63 8.12 -25.92 -4.95
CA ALA A 63 7.09 -26.94 -4.93
C ALA A 63 7.69 -28.28 -4.51
N SER A 64 6.89 -29.10 -3.82
CA SER A 64 7.23 -30.47 -3.50
C SER A 64 6.24 -31.41 -4.16
N SER A 65 6.73 -32.58 -4.63
CA SER A 65 5.86 -33.57 -5.24
C SER A 65 4.81 -34.08 -4.27
N LEU A 66 3.59 -34.25 -4.74
CA LEU A 66 2.57 -35.02 -4.03
C LEU A 66 3.00 -36.49 -3.98
N LEU A 67 2.61 -37.18 -2.90
CA LEU A 67 2.81 -38.62 -2.82
C LEU A 67 2.04 -39.31 -3.95
N GLN A 68 2.77 -40.00 -4.81
CA GLN A 68 2.14 -40.77 -5.88
C GLN A 68 1.47 -42.03 -5.34
N PRO A 69 0.31 -42.42 -5.88
CA PRO A 69 -0.37 -43.66 -5.48
C PRO A 69 0.49 -44.86 -5.79
N LYS A 70 0.70 -45.76 -4.81
CA LYS A 70 1.53 -46.98 -4.96
C LYS A 70 1.03 -47.96 -6.02
N TYR A 71 -0.23 -47.92 -6.39
CA TYR A 71 -0.91 -48.94 -7.20
C TYR A 71 -1.56 -48.39 -8.47
N ARG A 72 -1.23 -47.16 -8.87
CA ARG A 72 -1.74 -46.57 -10.08
C ARG A 72 -0.60 -46.17 -10.99
N ILE A 73 -0.65 -46.64 -12.24
CA ILE A 73 0.26 -46.15 -13.27
C ILE A 73 -0.10 -44.67 -13.50
N VAL A 74 0.86 -43.79 -13.28
CA VAL A 74 0.73 -42.38 -13.60
C VAL A 74 1.40 -42.22 -14.95
N ASP A 75 0.67 -41.69 -15.92
CA ASP A 75 1.25 -41.35 -17.22
C ASP A 75 2.38 -40.35 -17.02
N GLU A 76 3.46 -40.50 -17.81
CA GLU A 76 4.56 -39.54 -17.79
C GLU A 76 4.00 -38.14 -18.08
N SER A 77 4.28 -37.18 -17.21
CA SER A 77 3.86 -35.80 -17.42
C SER A 77 4.63 -35.21 -18.60
N GLU A 78 3.92 -34.52 -19.49
CA GLU A 78 4.56 -33.77 -20.58
C GLU A 78 5.57 -32.74 -20.01
N GLU A 79 6.68 -32.53 -20.71
CA GLU A 79 7.64 -31.48 -20.36
C GLU A 79 6.98 -30.10 -20.50
N ILE A 80 7.12 -29.25 -19.50
CA ILE A 80 6.61 -27.88 -19.53
C ILE A 80 7.60 -27.01 -20.29
N THR A 81 7.17 -26.43 -21.41
CA THR A 81 7.98 -25.45 -22.12
C THR A 81 7.87 -24.06 -21.49
N TYR A 82 8.82 -23.18 -21.77
CA TYR A 82 8.71 -21.77 -21.34
C TYR A 82 7.46 -21.07 -21.89
N GLY A 83 7.05 -21.40 -23.13
CA GLY A 83 5.83 -20.87 -23.70
C GLY A 83 4.56 -21.32 -22.98
N ASP A 84 4.51 -22.59 -22.55
CA ASP A 84 3.40 -23.11 -21.76
C ASP A 84 3.35 -22.41 -20.40
N LEU A 85 4.50 -22.23 -19.77
CA LEU A 85 4.62 -21.55 -18.49
C LEU A 85 4.13 -20.11 -18.56
N ASP A 86 4.60 -19.34 -19.55
CA ASP A 86 4.17 -17.96 -19.76
C ASP A 86 2.67 -17.87 -20.02
N ASN A 87 2.11 -18.78 -20.82
CA ASN A 87 0.68 -18.84 -21.10
C ASN A 87 -0.13 -19.08 -19.81
N VAL A 88 0.28 -20.03 -18.97
CA VAL A 88 -0.39 -20.29 -17.69
C VAL A 88 -0.33 -19.07 -16.78
N TYR A 89 0.80 -18.41 -16.67
CA TYR A 89 0.94 -17.20 -15.85
C TYR A 89 0.04 -16.05 -16.35
N ILE A 90 -0.04 -15.84 -17.67
CA ILE A 90 -0.91 -14.82 -18.26
C ILE A 90 -2.37 -15.14 -17.98
N GLU A 91 -2.80 -16.38 -18.17
CA GLU A 91 -4.18 -16.78 -17.93
C GLU A 91 -4.55 -16.72 -16.45
N TYR A 92 -3.66 -17.09 -15.54
CA TYR A 92 -3.88 -16.92 -14.09
C TYR A 92 -4.00 -15.45 -13.69
N LEU A 93 -3.16 -14.57 -14.24
CA LEU A 93 -3.29 -13.13 -14.02
C LEU A 93 -4.64 -12.61 -14.54
N ASN A 94 -5.07 -13.04 -15.73
CA ASN A 94 -6.35 -12.66 -16.32
C ASN A 94 -7.53 -13.10 -15.44
N LEU A 95 -7.55 -14.36 -15.03
CA LEU A 95 -8.56 -14.91 -14.12
C LEU A 95 -8.59 -14.16 -12.78
N CYS A 96 -7.42 -13.99 -12.15
CA CYS A 96 -7.33 -13.26 -10.89
C CYS A 96 -7.81 -11.81 -11.04
N THR A 97 -7.49 -11.15 -12.14
CA THR A 97 -7.94 -9.78 -12.43
C THR A 97 -9.46 -9.72 -12.61
N GLN A 98 -10.04 -10.66 -13.38
CA GLN A 98 -11.47 -10.73 -13.61
C GLN A 98 -12.25 -10.93 -12.30
N TYR A 99 -11.74 -11.79 -11.42
CA TYR A 99 -12.40 -12.16 -10.17
C TYR A 99 -11.88 -11.40 -8.91
N ALA A 100 -11.05 -10.37 -9.08
CA ALA A 100 -10.59 -9.52 -7.98
C ALA A 100 -11.74 -8.73 -7.32
N GLY A 101 -12.78 -8.43 -8.10
CA GLY A 101 -13.95 -7.68 -7.59
C GLY A 101 -13.59 -6.26 -7.16
N MET A 102 -14.10 -5.85 -5.99
CA MET A 102 -13.81 -4.54 -5.36
C MET A 102 -12.81 -4.67 -4.20
N ASP A 103 -12.18 -5.83 -4.04
CA ASP A 103 -11.27 -6.09 -2.92
C ASP A 103 -9.89 -5.47 -3.19
N LYS A 104 -9.60 -4.38 -2.49
CA LYS A 104 -8.31 -3.68 -2.58
C LYS A 104 -7.11 -4.58 -2.26
N LYS A 105 -7.27 -5.59 -1.37
CA LYS A 105 -6.17 -6.51 -1.03
C LYS A 105 -5.84 -7.42 -2.20
N ARG A 106 -6.86 -7.89 -2.94
CA ARG A 106 -6.67 -8.68 -4.15
C ARG A 106 -5.95 -7.86 -5.22
N TRP A 107 -6.39 -6.65 -5.48
CA TRP A 107 -5.71 -5.75 -6.42
C TRP A 107 -4.27 -5.45 -6.02
N LYS A 108 -4.02 -5.19 -4.71
CA LYS A 108 -2.65 -5.03 -4.20
C LYS A 108 -1.78 -6.24 -4.52
N THR A 109 -2.27 -7.46 -4.24
CA THR A 109 -1.53 -8.69 -4.53
C THR A 109 -1.16 -8.78 -6.01
N LEU A 110 -2.10 -8.50 -6.92
CA LEU A 110 -1.82 -8.52 -8.36
C LEU A 110 -0.78 -7.48 -8.78
N ILE A 111 -0.86 -6.27 -8.22
CA ILE A 111 0.10 -5.19 -8.48
C ILE A 111 1.53 -5.61 -8.06
N GLU A 112 1.67 -6.35 -6.96
CA GLU A 112 2.98 -6.79 -6.42
C GLU A 112 3.66 -7.85 -7.30
N HIS A 113 2.94 -8.56 -8.17
CA HIS A 113 3.48 -9.55 -9.11
C HIS A 113 3.64 -9.02 -10.54
N LEU A 114 3.19 -7.78 -10.81
CA LEU A 114 3.02 -7.27 -12.16
C LEU A 114 4.34 -6.96 -12.88
N ASP A 115 5.41 -6.67 -12.15
CA ASP A 115 6.74 -6.32 -12.67
C ASP A 115 7.35 -7.40 -13.58
N ARG A 116 6.90 -8.64 -13.47
CA ARG A 116 7.38 -9.81 -14.19
C ARG A 116 6.72 -10.05 -15.53
N TYR A 117 5.68 -9.29 -15.82
CA TYR A 117 4.93 -9.40 -17.08
C TYR A 117 5.43 -8.39 -18.11
N SER A 118 5.07 -8.63 -19.38
CA SER A 118 5.39 -7.72 -20.47
C SER A 118 4.74 -6.35 -20.28
N ILE A 119 5.33 -5.32 -20.89
CA ILE A 119 4.84 -3.94 -20.83
C ILE A 119 3.36 -3.85 -21.27
N ASP A 120 2.97 -4.58 -22.30
CA ASP A 120 1.61 -4.52 -22.84
C ASP A 120 0.60 -5.15 -21.88
N LEU A 121 0.96 -6.24 -21.21
CA LEU A 121 0.13 -6.85 -20.17
C LEU A 121 -0.01 -5.94 -18.94
N GLN A 122 1.08 -5.26 -18.55
CA GLN A 122 1.03 -4.28 -17.47
C GLN A 122 0.08 -3.13 -17.80
N LYS A 123 0.14 -2.59 -19.02
CA LYS A 123 -0.76 -1.53 -19.49
C LYS A 123 -2.22 -1.99 -19.48
N ASP A 124 -2.51 -3.18 -20.01
CA ASP A 124 -3.87 -3.73 -20.02
C ASP A 124 -4.41 -3.93 -18.60
N PHE A 125 -3.60 -4.50 -17.71
CA PHE A 125 -3.96 -4.65 -16.30
C PHE A 125 -4.27 -3.30 -15.64
N PHE A 126 -3.41 -2.30 -15.79
CA PHE A 126 -3.64 -0.98 -15.19
C PHE A 126 -4.86 -0.26 -15.79
N ASN A 127 -5.14 -0.44 -17.06
CA ASN A 127 -6.38 0.06 -17.67
C ASN A 127 -7.64 -0.57 -17.04
N LYS A 128 -7.60 -1.88 -16.73
CA LYS A 128 -8.66 -2.57 -16.01
C LYS A 128 -8.79 -2.06 -14.57
N LEU A 129 -7.65 -1.86 -13.88
CA LEU A 129 -7.62 -1.30 -12.53
C LEU A 129 -8.22 0.11 -12.49
N ILE A 130 -7.78 1.03 -13.37
CA ILE A 130 -8.29 2.41 -13.44
C ILE A 130 -9.81 2.41 -13.64
N LYS A 131 -10.33 1.61 -14.56
CA LYS A 131 -11.79 1.46 -14.73
C LYS A 131 -12.47 0.98 -13.46
N LYS A 132 -11.85 0.03 -12.76
CA LYS A 132 -12.43 -0.53 -11.54
C LYS A 132 -12.42 0.46 -10.39
N THR A 133 -11.37 1.28 -10.26
CA THR A 133 -11.27 2.30 -9.20
C THR A 133 -12.36 3.37 -9.29
N GLN A 134 -12.96 3.61 -10.46
CA GLN A 134 -14.09 4.55 -10.58
C GLN A 134 -15.27 4.21 -9.66
N SER A 135 -15.46 2.92 -9.36
CA SER A 135 -16.53 2.44 -8.47
C SER A 135 -16.07 2.15 -7.03
N MET A 136 -14.80 2.36 -6.70
CA MET A 136 -14.25 2.16 -5.35
C MET A 136 -14.45 3.40 -4.49
N CYS A 137 -14.51 3.23 -3.16
CA CYS A 137 -14.44 4.36 -2.23
C CYS A 137 -13.03 4.97 -2.20
N ASP A 138 -12.94 6.23 -1.78
CA ASP A 138 -11.66 6.97 -1.82
C ASP A 138 -10.58 6.37 -0.92
N ASN A 139 -10.94 5.75 0.20
CA ASN A 139 -10.00 5.01 1.05
C ASN A 139 -9.35 3.81 0.32
N ASP A 140 -10.11 3.08 -0.50
CA ASP A 140 -9.59 1.95 -1.25
C ASP A 140 -8.73 2.40 -2.44
N LYS A 141 -9.14 3.49 -3.12
CA LYS A 141 -8.35 4.14 -4.17
C LYS A 141 -7.01 4.62 -3.62
N GLU A 142 -7.03 5.31 -2.46
CA GLU A 142 -5.83 5.82 -1.79
C GLU A 142 -4.88 4.69 -1.42
N TYR A 143 -5.41 3.61 -0.83
CA TYR A 143 -4.63 2.43 -0.49
C TYR A 143 -3.88 1.87 -1.71
N LEU A 144 -4.57 1.69 -2.84
CA LEU A 144 -3.96 1.17 -4.07
C LEU A 144 -2.96 2.17 -4.68
N LYS A 145 -3.33 3.45 -4.74
CA LYS A 145 -2.48 4.52 -5.26
C LYS A 145 -1.17 4.63 -4.46
N THR A 146 -1.26 4.54 -3.13
CA THR A 146 -0.09 4.53 -2.25
C THR A 146 0.77 3.28 -2.44
N LYS A 147 0.19 2.10 -2.66
CA LYS A 147 0.96 0.88 -2.97
C LYS A 147 1.72 1.00 -4.29
N ILE A 148 1.11 1.57 -5.32
CA ILE A 148 1.78 1.83 -6.60
C ILE A 148 2.93 2.84 -6.40
N ARG A 149 2.73 3.91 -5.61
CA ARG A 149 3.81 4.86 -5.25
C ARG A 149 5.00 4.18 -4.57
N TYR A 150 4.74 3.23 -3.65
CA TYR A 150 5.81 2.48 -2.98
C TYR A 150 6.62 1.63 -3.95
N ILE A 151 6.00 1.03 -4.96
CA ILE A 151 6.71 0.27 -5.99
C ILE A 151 7.62 1.21 -6.77
N VAL A 152 7.10 2.32 -7.30
CA VAL A 152 7.90 3.32 -8.03
C VAL A 152 9.06 3.82 -7.16
N TYR A 153 8.78 4.22 -5.91
CA TYR A 153 9.79 4.65 -4.96
C TYR A 153 10.89 3.62 -4.77
N ARG A 154 10.53 2.36 -4.50
CA ARG A 154 11.49 1.29 -4.22
C ARG A 154 12.43 1.04 -5.40
N HIS A 155 11.90 0.96 -6.61
CA HIS A 155 12.69 0.69 -7.81
C HIS A 155 13.59 1.87 -8.19
N ARG A 156 13.14 3.12 -8.07
CA ARG A 156 13.97 4.30 -8.30
C ARG A 156 15.01 4.52 -7.20
N PHE A 157 14.63 4.25 -5.95
CA PHE A 157 15.56 4.38 -4.82
C PHE A 157 16.71 3.38 -4.90
N TYR A 158 16.43 2.13 -5.30
CA TYR A 158 17.40 1.07 -5.48
C TYR A 158 17.72 0.80 -6.96
N ASN A 159 17.80 1.84 -7.77
CA ASN A 159 17.94 1.73 -9.23
C ASN A 159 19.21 1.03 -9.74
N GLN A 160 20.16 0.71 -8.86
CA GLN A 160 21.38 -0.04 -9.18
C GLN A 160 21.26 -1.53 -8.88
N SER A 161 20.14 -1.98 -8.36
CA SER A 161 19.89 -3.39 -8.09
C SER A 161 19.42 -4.10 -9.35
N ASP A 162 19.87 -5.34 -9.55
CA ASP A 162 19.51 -6.17 -10.73
C ASP A 162 17.99 -6.41 -10.86
N TRP A 163 17.25 -6.29 -9.75
CA TRP A 163 15.80 -6.42 -9.72
C TRP A 163 15.05 -5.09 -9.97
N ALA A 164 15.77 -3.97 -10.11
CA ALA A 164 15.12 -2.69 -10.33
C ALA A 164 14.49 -2.64 -11.73
N MET A 165 13.24 -2.16 -11.79
CA MET A 165 12.57 -1.95 -13.07
C MET A 165 13.20 -0.80 -13.84
N GLU A 166 13.21 -0.94 -15.16
CA GLU A 166 13.58 0.13 -16.08
C GLU A 166 12.54 1.27 -16.05
N GLU A 167 12.98 2.47 -16.41
CA GLU A 167 12.17 3.69 -16.31
C GLU A 167 10.89 3.60 -17.17
N ASP A 168 10.93 2.97 -18.34
CA ASP A 168 9.77 2.80 -19.22
C ASP A 168 8.62 2.03 -18.53
N LYS A 169 8.98 1.02 -17.73
CA LYS A 169 8.00 0.29 -16.91
C LYS A 169 7.48 1.16 -15.77
N LEU A 170 8.37 1.88 -15.07
CA LEU A 170 7.99 2.77 -13.96
C LEU A 170 7.05 3.89 -14.39
N MET A 171 7.22 4.41 -15.62
CA MET A 171 6.31 5.41 -16.18
C MET A 171 4.86 4.89 -16.31
N ILE A 172 4.65 3.59 -16.56
CA ILE A 172 3.30 3.00 -16.60
C ILE A 172 2.64 3.09 -15.23
N TYR A 173 3.38 2.76 -14.17
CA TYR A 173 2.90 2.88 -12.78
C TYR A 173 2.61 4.35 -12.42
N GLU A 174 3.47 5.27 -12.78
CA GLU A 174 3.32 6.70 -12.50
C GLU A 174 2.11 7.31 -13.25
N ASN A 175 1.93 6.95 -14.51
CA ASN A 175 0.74 7.32 -15.28
C ASN A 175 -0.54 6.77 -14.63
N THR A 176 -0.49 5.56 -14.07
CA THR A 176 -1.61 4.97 -13.34
C THR A 176 -1.93 5.76 -12.06
N ILE A 177 -0.91 6.17 -11.30
CA ILE A 177 -1.09 7.05 -10.14
C ILE A 177 -1.84 8.33 -10.54
N SER A 178 -1.45 8.94 -11.64
CA SER A 178 -2.07 10.17 -12.15
C SER A 178 -3.51 9.97 -12.64
N ALA A 179 -3.81 8.79 -13.20
CA ALA A 179 -5.13 8.46 -13.74
C ALA A 179 -6.17 8.08 -12.67
N ILE A 180 -5.75 7.64 -11.48
CA ILE A 180 -6.67 7.33 -10.38
C ILE A 180 -7.09 8.64 -9.72
N SER A 181 -8.36 9.02 -9.92
CA SER A 181 -8.98 10.22 -9.33
C SER A 181 -9.84 9.86 -8.11
N PHE A 182 -9.93 10.80 -7.17
CA PHE A 182 -10.78 10.70 -5.98
C PHE A 182 -12.09 11.45 -6.17
N ASN A 183 -13.14 11.02 -5.45
CA ASN A 183 -14.38 11.77 -5.36
C ASN A 183 -14.19 13.03 -4.51
N ASN A 184 -13.45 12.90 -3.39
CA ASN A 184 -12.97 14.02 -2.60
C ASN A 184 -11.49 14.28 -2.92
N PRO A 185 -11.12 15.38 -3.60
CA PRO A 185 -9.76 15.67 -4.03
C PRO A 185 -8.75 15.81 -2.87
N ILE A 186 -9.22 16.03 -1.64
CA ILE A 186 -8.36 16.12 -0.46
C ILE A 186 -7.60 14.81 -0.20
N PHE A 187 -8.14 13.67 -0.63
CA PHE A 187 -7.42 12.37 -0.54
C PHE A 187 -6.10 12.35 -1.31
N ASP A 188 -5.90 13.22 -2.31
CA ASP A 188 -4.61 13.33 -3.00
C ASP A 188 -3.47 13.83 -2.12
N TYR A 189 -3.78 14.45 -0.99
CA TYR A 189 -2.79 14.95 -0.03
C TYR A 189 -2.45 13.93 1.06
N ARG A 190 -3.28 12.90 1.24
CA ARG A 190 -3.19 11.97 2.37
C ARG A 190 -1.82 11.30 2.49
N TYR A 191 -1.21 10.87 1.39
CA TYR A 191 0.09 10.21 1.39
C TYR A 191 1.23 11.06 1.96
N LEU A 192 1.10 12.39 2.01
CA LEU A 192 2.09 13.32 2.58
C LEU A 192 2.22 13.16 4.10
N PHE A 193 1.17 12.67 4.75
CA PHE A 193 1.07 12.54 6.19
C PHE A 193 1.47 11.15 6.70
N ILE A 194 1.99 10.27 5.84
CA ILE A 194 2.47 8.95 6.24
C ILE A 194 3.72 9.09 7.10
N LYS A 195 3.66 8.58 8.34
CA LYS A 195 4.72 8.73 9.36
C LYS A 195 6.04 8.10 8.95
N HIS A 196 5.98 6.90 8.40
CA HIS A 196 7.15 6.13 8.03
C HIS A 196 7.20 5.95 6.51
N ASN A 197 8.36 6.29 5.92
CA ASN A 197 8.63 6.01 4.50
C ASN A 197 7.63 6.60 3.50
N MET A 198 7.26 7.88 3.65
CA MET A 198 6.50 8.58 2.60
C MET A 198 7.16 8.33 1.23
N PRO A 199 6.44 7.75 0.26
CA PRO A 199 7.02 7.34 -1.01
C PRO A 199 7.18 8.53 -1.96
N LEU A 200 8.41 9.03 -2.11
CA LEU A 200 8.74 9.99 -3.16
C LEU A 200 8.68 9.31 -4.52
N LEU A 201 8.06 9.93 -5.52
CA LEU A 201 8.09 9.39 -6.89
C LEU A 201 9.48 9.48 -7.51
N HIS A 202 10.22 10.54 -7.21
CA HIS A 202 11.57 10.77 -7.70
C HIS A 202 12.58 10.92 -6.55
N PRO A 203 12.91 9.82 -5.83
CA PRO A 203 13.88 9.88 -4.74
C PRO A 203 15.30 10.02 -5.27
N ILE A 204 16.19 10.59 -4.46
CA ILE A 204 17.61 10.44 -4.67
C ILE A 204 17.98 8.96 -4.44
N PRO A 205 18.62 8.30 -5.42
CA PRO A 205 18.95 6.87 -5.31
C PRO A 205 19.85 6.56 -4.11
N TYR A 206 19.76 5.32 -3.63
CA TYR A 206 20.63 4.80 -2.56
C TYR A 206 22.08 4.71 -3.04
N LYS A 207 22.81 5.84 -2.91
CA LYS A 207 24.22 5.95 -3.31
C LYS A 207 24.90 7.07 -2.53
N GLY A 208 26.05 6.76 -1.91
CA GLY A 208 26.85 7.74 -1.18
C GLY A 208 26.26 8.08 0.21
N ASP A 209 26.96 8.98 0.93
CA ASP A 209 26.69 9.19 2.37
C ASP A 209 25.55 10.17 2.67
N ASP A 210 25.12 10.97 1.71
CA ASP A 210 24.21 12.10 1.94
C ASP A 210 22.77 11.90 1.38
N TYR A 211 22.46 10.73 0.81
CA TYR A 211 21.15 10.48 0.20
C TYR A 211 19.98 10.61 1.19
N ARG A 212 20.21 10.30 2.48
CA ARG A 212 19.16 10.39 3.52
C ARG A 212 18.74 11.84 3.76
N ASN A 213 19.71 12.73 3.95
CA ASN A 213 19.44 14.15 4.18
C ASN A 213 18.78 14.78 2.96
N LYS A 214 19.26 14.48 1.75
CA LYS A 214 18.68 14.98 0.49
C LYS A 214 17.23 14.49 0.30
N ASN A 215 16.95 13.21 0.53
CA ASN A 215 15.60 12.70 0.44
C ASN A 215 14.68 13.32 1.52
N GLN A 216 15.20 13.59 2.73
CA GLN A 216 14.43 14.28 3.74
C GLN A 216 14.11 15.73 3.34
N GLN A 217 15.06 16.42 2.73
CA GLN A 217 14.83 17.78 2.20
C GLN A 217 13.78 17.77 1.08
N LEU A 218 13.87 16.82 0.14
CA LEU A 218 12.86 16.65 -0.92
C LEU A 218 11.46 16.36 -0.35
N LYS A 219 11.35 15.52 0.70
CA LYS A 219 10.07 15.27 1.39
C LYS A 219 9.51 16.55 2.00
N ASN A 220 10.35 17.28 2.72
CA ASN A 220 9.94 18.51 3.37
C ASN A 220 9.46 19.54 2.36
N GLN A 221 10.20 19.72 1.26
CA GLN A 221 9.81 20.61 0.19
C GLN A 221 8.50 20.19 -0.47
N LEU A 222 8.33 18.89 -0.77
CA LEU A 222 7.08 18.38 -1.36
C LEU A 222 5.88 18.61 -0.43
N ILE A 223 6.04 18.43 0.87
CA ILE A 223 4.98 18.69 1.84
C ILE A 223 4.64 20.18 1.85
N ASP A 224 5.65 21.06 1.91
CA ASP A 224 5.42 22.52 1.93
C ASP A 224 4.74 22.99 0.64
N ASP A 225 5.21 22.55 -0.53
CA ASP A 225 4.60 22.88 -1.83
C ASP A 225 3.14 22.42 -1.91
N LYS A 226 2.86 21.20 -1.45
CA LYS A 226 1.50 20.64 -1.47
C LYS A 226 0.55 21.28 -0.44
N ILE A 227 1.06 21.68 0.71
CA ILE A 227 0.26 22.46 1.68
C ILE A 227 -0.04 23.87 1.14
N ASN A 228 0.91 24.51 0.45
CA ASN A 228 0.65 25.77 -0.22
C ASN A 228 -0.43 25.61 -1.33
N GLU A 229 -0.33 24.57 -2.17
CA GLU A 229 -1.36 24.23 -3.16
C GLU A 229 -2.73 23.99 -2.51
N PHE A 230 -2.78 23.30 -1.37
CA PHE A 230 -3.99 23.06 -0.60
C PHE A 230 -4.64 24.37 -0.13
N ILE A 231 -3.83 25.31 0.38
CA ILE A 231 -4.28 26.64 0.81
C ILE A 231 -4.78 27.47 -0.40
N GLU A 232 -4.06 27.43 -1.51
CA GLU A 232 -4.42 28.17 -2.74
C GLU A 232 -5.76 27.70 -3.35
N LYS A 233 -6.08 26.42 -3.18
CA LYS A 233 -7.35 25.84 -3.62
C LYS A 233 -8.51 26.08 -2.66
N ASP A 234 -8.28 26.79 -1.56
CA ASP A 234 -9.26 27.11 -0.52
C ASP A 234 -9.97 25.88 0.07
N TYR A 235 -9.22 24.76 0.19
CA TYR A 235 -9.76 23.58 0.86
C TYR A 235 -9.83 23.78 2.38
N SER A 236 -10.87 23.23 2.99
CA SER A 236 -11.08 23.31 4.43
C SER A 236 -10.03 22.47 5.19
N ILE A 237 -9.36 23.10 6.16
CA ILE A 237 -8.45 22.39 7.07
C ILE A 237 -9.19 21.34 7.91
N GLU A 238 -10.45 21.59 8.19
CA GLU A 238 -11.33 20.68 8.92
C GLU A 238 -11.55 19.38 8.16
N ASP A 239 -11.81 19.46 6.84
CA ASP A 239 -11.94 18.30 5.97
C ASP A 239 -10.63 17.49 5.92
N LEU A 240 -9.46 18.17 5.92
CA LEU A 240 -8.17 17.51 5.95
C LEU A 240 -7.97 16.75 7.27
N ILE A 241 -8.28 17.38 8.38
CA ILE A 241 -8.19 16.76 9.71
C ILE A 241 -9.14 15.55 9.80
N ASP A 242 -10.38 15.68 9.34
CA ASP A 242 -11.38 14.61 9.35
C ASP A 242 -10.95 13.37 8.56
N ILE A 243 -10.32 13.56 7.41
CA ILE A 243 -9.83 12.45 6.59
C ILE A 243 -8.64 11.72 7.23
N LEU A 244 -7.86 12.42 8.02
CA LEU A 244 -6.54 11.96 8.47
C LEU A 244 -6.53 11.52 9.94
N VAL A 245 -7.38 12.08 10.79
CA VAL A 245 -7.43 11.75 12.21
C VAL A 245 -8.05 10.37 12.44
N GLY A 246 -7.46 9.61 13.36
CA GLY A 246 -7.89 8.25 13.70
C GLY A 246 -7.05 7.13 13.07
N ASP A 247 -6.09 7.47 12.21
CA ASP A 247 -5.15 6.52 11.63
C ASP A 247 -3.77 6.64 12.33
N ASP A 248 -3.31 5.57 12.95
CA ASP A 248 -2.04 5.56 13.72
C ASP A 248 -0.79 5.74 12.85
N ASP A 249 -0.90 5.49 11.54
CA ASP A 249 0.22 5.61 10.60
C ASP A 249 0.46 7.05 10.12
N TYR A 250 -0.40 8.00 10.49
CA TYR A 250 -0.27 9.40 10.08
C TYR A 250 0.27 10.31 11.19
N TYR A 251 0.98 11.36 10.79
CA TYR A 251 1.58 12.36 11.71
C TYR A 251 1.08 13.79 11.44
N ILE A 252 -0.22 13.94 11.41
CA ILE A 252 -0.92 15.18 11.08
C ILE A 252 -0.46 16.34 11.95
N GLY A 253 -0.43 16.15 13.25
CA GLY A 253 -0.07 17.21 14.18
C GLY A 253 1.28 17.84 13.87
N THR A 254 2.30 17.02 13.58
CA THR A 254 3.63 17.51 13.20
C THR A 254 3.59 18.30 11.89
N VAL A 255 2.93 17.77 10.85
CA VAL A 255 2.85 18.44 9.53
C VAL A 255 2.07 19.75 9.63
N LEU A 256 0.95 19.76 10.34
CA LEU A 256 0.17 20.98 10.54
C LEU A 256 0.98 22.05 11.29
N ALA A 257 1.69 21.68 12.35
CA ALA A 257 2.52 22.63 13.08
C ALA A 257 3.68 23.19 12.24
N GLN A 258 4.38 22.33 11.53
CA GLN A 258 5.61 22.67 10.82
C GLN A 258 5.34 23.36 9.49
N TYR A 259 4.44 22.83 8.68
CA TYR A 259 4.24 23.26 7.29
C TYR A 259 2.99 24.14 7.13
N TYR A 260 1.87 23.78 7.72
CA TYR A 260 0.64 24.57 7.61
C TYR A 260 0.72 25.84 8.45
N CYS A 261 1.02 25.72 9.74
CA CYS A 261 1.16 26.85 10.65
C CYS A 261 2.52 27.55 10.55
N LYS A 262 3.48 26.99 9.81
CA LYS A 262 4.86 27.49 9.67
C LYS A 262 5.50 27.84 11.02
N CYS A 263 5.33 26.95 11.97
CA CYS A 263 5.78 27.11 13.37
C CYS A 263 5.20 28.34 14.09
N LYS A 264 4.04 28.83 13.70
CA LYS A 264 3.26 29.82 14.45
C LYS A 264 2.14 29.11 15.17
N TYR A 265 2.15 29.16 16.52
CA TYR A 265 1.11 28.50 17.31
C TYR A 265 -0.29 29.00 16.96
N ASN A 266 -1.17 28.08 16.62
CA ASN A 266 -2.54 28.35 16.22
C ASN A 266 -3.52 27.58 17.13
N LYS A 267 -4.24 28.35 17.98
CA LYS A 267 -5.20 27.83 18.95
C LYS A 267 -6.44 27.23 18.29
N GLU A 268 -6.84 27.73 17.10
CA GLU A 268 -8.00 27.22 16.35
C GLU A 268 -7.70 25.82 15.81
N ILE A 269 -6.53 25.61 15.22
CA ILE A 269 -6.08 24.29 14.74
C ILE A 269 -5.95 23.31 15.90
N LEU A 270 -5.44 23.77 17.05
CA LEU A 270 -5.39 22.94 18.26
C LEU A 270 -6.79 22.49 18.68
N ASN A 271 -7.74 23.39 18.70
CA ASN A 271 -9.13 23.09 19.07
C ASN A 271 -9.80 22.11 18.10
N LEU A 272 -9.57 22.26 16.79
CA LEU A 272 -10.02 21.31 15.78
C LEU A 272 -9.42 19.91 15.99
N LEU A 273 -8.12 19.83 16.26
CA LEU A 273 -7.47 18.54 16.55
C LEU A 273 -8.06 17.88 17.79
N ILE A 274 -8.24 18.63 18.89
CA ILE A 274 -8.85 18.10 20.12
C ILE A 274 -10.24 17.53 19.87
N SER A 275 -11.04 18.21 19.06
CA SER A 275 -12.42 17.78 18.75
C SER A 275 -12.52 16.49 17.92
N LYS A 276 -11.48 16.15 17.16
CA LYS A 276 -11.48 15.04 16.20
C LYS A 276 -10.54 13.90 16.61
N ASP A 277 -9.49 14.18 17.36
CA ASP A 277 -8.43 13.24 17.79
C ASP A 277 -8.78 12.60 19.13
N SER A 278 -9.65 11.60 19.10
CA SER A 278 -10.13 10.92 20.32
C SER A 278 -9.01 10.30 21.17
N GLN A 279 -7.88 9.93 20.56
CA GLN A 279 -6.72 9.38 21.27
C GLN A 279 -5.69 10.43 21.69
N GLY A 280 -5.83 11.67 21.24
CA GLY A 280 -4.93 12.78 21.56
C GLY A 280 -3.52 12.67 20.95
N LYS A 281 -3.23 11.67 20.11
CA LYS A 281 -1.90 11.43 19.55
C LYS A 281 -1.45 12.55 18.60
N GLN A 282 -2.36 13.00 17.75
CA GLN A 282 -2.06 14.05 16.77
C GLN A 282 -1.99 15.42 17.45
N THR A 283 -2.87 15.65 18.42
CA THR A 283 -2.86 16.84 19.29
C THR A 283 -1.54 16.94 20.06
N ARG A 284 -1.07 15.84 20.63
CA ARG A 284 0.24 15.77 21.27
C ARG A 284 1.38 16.10 20.30
N SER A 285 1.41 15.47 19.12
CA SER A 285 2.44 15.71 18.10
C SER A 285 2.47 17.18 17.64
N PHE A 286 1.31 17.82 17.54
CA PHE A 286 1.19 19.25 17.24
C PHE A 286 1.85 20.12 18.30
N ILE A 287 1.51 19.92 19.55
CA ILE A 287 2.06 20.68 20.69
C ILE A 287 3.56 20.41 20.86
N GLU A 288 3.97 19.14 20.78
CA GLU A 288 5.38 18.73 20.89
C GLU A 288 6.25 19.40 19.83
N THR A 289 5.75 19.57 18.62
CA THR A 289 6.49 20.24 17.54
C THR A 289 6.76 21.71 17.87
N PHE A 290 5.78 22.43 18.38
CA PHE A 290 5.99 23.83 18.80
C PHE A 290 6.90 23.94 20.03
N TYR A 291 6.77 23.01 20.98
CA TYR A 291 7.58 22.97 22.17
C TYR A 291 9.07 22.74 21.85
N ARG A 292 9.36 21.73 21.01
CA ARG A 292 10.73 21.43 20.56
C ARG A 292 11.37 22.59 19.81
N ASN A 293 10.57 23.34 19.06
CA ASN A 293 11.03 24.56 18.34
C ASN A 293 11.08 25.80 19.25
N LYS A 294 10.80 25.67 20.56
CA LYS A 294 10.81 26.76 21.55
C LYS A 294 9.87 27.92 21.21
N VAL A 295 8.76 27.61 20.53
CA VAL A 295 7.76 28.60 20.12
C VAL A 295 6.72 28.83 21.20
N ILE A 296 6.46 27.82 22.04
CA ILE A 296 5.45 27.86 23.09
C ILE A 296 6.03 27.52 24.46
N ASP A 297 5.41 28.07 25.51
CA ASP A 297 5.55 27.61 26.89
C ASP A 297 4.47 26.57 27.19
N LEU A 298 4.87 25.37 27.63
CA LEU A 298 3.93 24.28 27.93
C LEU A 298 2.92 24.64 29.05
N ARG A 299 3.27 25.47 29.98
CA ARG A 299 2.34 25.89 31.07
C ARG A 299 1.16 26.68 30.50
N SER A 300 1.44 27.58 29.55
CA SER A 300 0.39 28.33 28.83
C SER A 300 -0.53 27.41 28.06
N VAL A 301 0.05 26.47 27.30
CA VAL A 301 -0.74 25.52 26.48
C VAL A 301 -1.57 24.56 27.34
N ILE A 302 -1.04 24.12 28.50
CA ILE A 302 -1.81 23.28 29.44
C ILE A 302 -3.02 24.06 30.01
N ASN A 303 -2.91 25.36 30.22
CA ASN A 303 -4.05 26.16 30.64
C ASN A 303 -5.09 26.28 29.51
N ASP A 304 -4.64 26.48 28.26
CA ASP A 304 -5.53 26.46 27.09
C ASP A 304 -6.23 25.11 26.96
N LEU A 305 -5.51 23.99 27.13
CA LEU A 305 -6.08 22.65 27.06
C LEU A 305 -7.17 22.38 28.10
N LYS A 306 -6.96 22.83 29.34
CA LYS A 306 -7.96 22.73 30.43
C LYS A 306 -9.26 23.48 30.13
N GLU A 307 -9.18 24.53 29.33
CA GLU A 307 -10.36 25.28 28.88
C GLU A 307 -11.08 24.57 27.70
N MET A 308 -10.35 23.77 26.92
CA MET A 308 -10.86 23.15 25.70
C MET A 308 -11.33 21.71 25.88
N THR A 309 -10.78 20.98 26.85
CA THR A 309 -11.06 19.55 27.04
C THR A 309 -10.94 19.10 28.49
N ASP A 310 -11.79 18.14 28.87
CA ASP A 310 -11.71 17.43 30.16
C ASP A 310 -10.85 16.16 30.07
N ASN A 311 -10.17 15.91 28.93
CA ASN A 311 -9.35 14.72 28.73
C ASN A 311 -8.08 14.76 29.59
N ALA A 312 -8.17 14.17 30.79
CA ALA A 312 -7.09 14.13 31.75
C ALA A 312 -5.85 13.37 31.23
N GLU A 313 -6.03 12.33 30.40
CA GLU A 313 -4.92 11.56 29.82
C GLU A 313 -4.11 12.41 28.86
N LEU A 314 -4.77 13.14 27.96
CA LEU A 314 -4.12 14.06 27.04
C LEU A 314 -3.34 15.14 27.80
N ILE A 315 -3.95 15.74 28.82
CA ILE A 315 -3.30 16.77 29.62
C ILE A 315 -2.07 16.20 30.35
N ALA A 316 -2.18 14.99 30.91
CA ALA A 316 -1.06 14.31 31.59
C ALA A 316 0.07 13.97 30.60
N ASP A 317 -0.28 13.54 29.41
CA ASP A 317 0.65 13.22 28.34
C ASP A 317 1.45 14.46 27.88
N ILE A 318 0.79 15.60 27.72
CA ILE A 318 1.45 16.88 27.40
C ILE A 318 2.37 17.31 28.56
N PHE A 319 1.93 17.13 29.80
CA PHE A 319 2.78 17.39 30.98
C PHE A 319 4.08 16.57 30.97
N SER A 320 4.01 15.33 30.47
CA SER A 320 5.18 14.44 30.41
C SER A 320 6.28 14.96 29.50
N LEU A 321 5.97 15.81 28.51
CA LEU A 321 6.96 16.43 27.62
C LEU A 321 7.97 17.29 28.35
N GLN A 322 7.65 17.79 29.56
CA GLN A 322 8.59 18.53 30.41
C GLN A 322 9.72 17.67 30.98
N ARG A 323 9.54 16.34 31.05
CA ARG A 323 10.49 15.42 31.71
C ARG A 323 11.54 14.85 30.74
N VAL A 324 11.42 15.14 29.44
CA VAL A 324 12.26 14.55 28.39
C VAL A 324 13.41 15.46 27.96
N ASN A 325 13.58 16.64 28.60
CA ASN A 325 14.68 17.59 28.32
C ASN A 325 15.69 17.71 29.48
#